data_86e7e8466738d9d4d2b8131d8b2b5d98
#
_entry.id   86e7e8466738d9d4d2b8131d8b2b5d98
#
_cell.length_a   1.000
_cell.length_b   1.000
_cell.length_c   1.000
_cell.angle_alpha   90.00
_cell.angle_beta   90.00
_cell.angle_gamma   90.00
#
_symmetry.space_group_name_H-M   'P 1'
#
loop_
_entity.id
_entity.type
_entity.pdbx_description
1 polymer ?
#
loop_
_entity_poly.entity_id
_entity_poly.type
_entity_poly.pdbx_seq_one_letter_code
_entity_poly.pdbx_strand_id
1 'polypeptide(L)'
;MAAVAAEPGPFARHHLRRYAFAWQQLAGRDGRHLDLGCGDGDFLPALHAATSLECWGADPHPGYLAALRLRCPDLPVHQLQVFGELCFGEAAFDSVSLLDVLEHVPDEGRLLGEIHRVLGPGGLLVLTVPRRHFFSFLDPDNAKFRFPRLHRLVYTARFGQQVYAERFADISNDLRGDMSVGKDEHTNYRRPELIALLRDHGFEPETVAGANLFWRWFQVPALLAGGRLRALLERFIYLDGEIFTSANMFVAARRVP
;
A
#
# COMPACT_ATOMS: atom_id res chain seq x y z
N MET A 1 -28.66 -4.54 5.00
CA MET A 1 -28.30 -5.92 4.62
C MET A 1 -26.97 -6.20 5.32
N ALA A 2 -26.90 -7.23 6.17
CA ALA A 2 -25.64 -7.62 6.78
C ALA A 2 -24.68 -8.07 5.67
N ALA A 3 -23.47 -7.50 5.65
CA ALA A 3 -22.43 -7.96 4.75
C ALA A 3 -22.16 -9.44 5.05
N VAL A 4 -22.36 -10.30 4.08
CA VAL A 4 -21.90 -11.68 4.14
C VAL A 4 -20.40 -11.58 4.37
N ALA A 5 -19.92 -12.13 5.49
CA ALA A 5 -18.50 -12.19 5.78
C ALA A 5 -17.83 -12.93 4.61
N ALA A 6 -17.05 -12.21 3.81
CA ALA A 6 -16.31 -12.82 2.73
C ALA A 6 -15.44 -13.94 3.29
N GLU A 7 -15.37 -15.07 2.58
CA GLU A 7 -14.50 -16.17 2.98
C GLU A 7 -13.07 -15.67 3.22
N PRO A 8 -12.36 -16.25 4.20
CA PRO A 8 -10.97 -15.87 4.46
C PRO A 8 -10.14 -16.14 3.21
N GLY A 9 -9.82 -15.07 2.47
CA GLY A 9 -9.08 -15.13 1.23
C GLY A 9 -7.63 -15.64 1.41
N PRO A 10 -6.85 -15.68 0.33
CA PRO A 10 -5.48 -16.19 0.33
C PRO A 10 -4.56 -15.46 1.32
N PHE A 11 -4.95 -14.25 1.73
CA PHE A 11 -4.20 -13.42 2.66
C PHE A 11 -4.62 -13.54 4.13
N ALA A 12 -5.55 -14.43 4.48
CA ALA A 12 -6.05 -14.57 5.86
C ALA A 12 -4.93 -14.81 6.89
N ARG A 13 -3.88 -15.53 6.52
CA ARG A 13 -2.69 -15.79 7.36
C ARG A 13 -1.43 -15.05 6.88
N HIS A 14 -1.58 -14.08 5.97
CA HIS A 14 -0.46 -13.31 5.50
C HIS A 14 0.01 -12.32 6.57
N HIS A 15 1.33 -12.18 6.74
CA HIS A 15 1.91 -11.26 7.74
C HIS A 15 1.58 -9.79 7.45
N LEU A 16 1.36 -9.43 6.18
CA LEU A 16 0.86 -8.11 5.78
C LEU A 16 -0.66 -8.07 5.91
N ARG A 17 -1.14 -7.64 7.06
CA ARG A 17 -2.58 -7.60 7.39
C ARG A 17 -3.38 -6.68 6.48
N ARG A 18 -2.75 -5.72 5.82
CA ARG A 18 -3.37 -4.83 4.82
C ARG A 18 -4.03 -5.60 3.68
N TYR A 19 -3.40 -6.67 3.20
CA TYR A 19 -3.95 -7.49 2.13
C TYR A 19 -5.20 -8.25 2.57
N ALA A 20 -5.20 -8.78 3.79
CA ALA A 20 -6.39 -9.42 4.36
C ALA A 20 -7.54 -8.42 4.50
N PHE A 21 -7.27 -7.20 4.97
CA PHE A 21 -8.28 -6.15 5.07
C PHE A 21 -8.83 -5.77 3.70
N ALA A 22 -7.95 -5.46 2.73
CA ALA A 22 -8.37 -5.08 1.37
C ALA A 22 -9.19 -6.20 0.71
N TRP A 23 -8.76 -7.46 0.87
CA TRP A 23 -9.51 -8.62 0.39
C TRP A 23 -10.93 -8.67 0.96
N GLN A 24 -11.10 -8.50 2.28
CA GLN A 24 -12.41 -8.51 2.92
C GLN A 24 -13.35 -7.41 2.38
N GLN A 25 -12.78 -6.28 1.96
CA GLN A 25 -13.56 -5.18 1.40
C GLN A 25 -13.93 -5.39 -0.07
N LEU A 26 -13.15 -6.15 -0.83
CA LEU A 26 -13.22 -6.23 -2.30
C LEU A 26 -13.73 -7.57 -2.83
N ALA A 27 -13.38 -8.71 -2.22
CA ALA A 27 -13.58 -10.04 -2.81
C ALA A 27 -15.05 -10.43 -3.11
N GLY A 28 -16.01 -9.81 -2.45
CA GLY A 28 -17.45 -10.05 -2.70
C GLY A 28 -18.10 -8.99 -3.61
N ARG A 29 -17.31 -8.20 -4.34
CA ARG A 29 -17.81 -7.14 -5.23
C ARG A 29 -17.68 -7.50 -6.69
N ASP A 30 -18.47 -6.86 -7.49
CA ASP A 30 -18.42 -6.86 -8.94
C ASP A 30 -18.00 -5.47 -9.44
N GLY A 31 -17.76 -5.36 -10.76
CA GLY A 31 -17.43 -4.13 -11.44
C GLY A 31 -15.93 -3.93 -11.62
N ARG A 32 -15.54 -2.70 -11.93
CA ARG A 32 -14.15 -2.33 -12.25
C ARG A 32 -13.38 -1.91 -11.00
N HIS A 33 -12.21 -2.51 -10.83
CA HIS A 33 -11.32 -2.21 -9.72
C HIS A 33 -9.96 -1.70 -10.21
N LEU A 34 -9.47 -0.61 -9.62
CA LEU A 34 -8.13 -0.08 -9.83
C LEU A 34 -7.29 -0.27 -8.57
N ASP A 35 -6.16 -0.97 -8.68
CA ASP A 35 -5.10 -1.01 -7.66
C ASP A 35 -4.04 0.03 -8.01
N LEU A 36 -4.00 1.11 -7.25
CA LEU A 36 -3.14 2.27 -7.48
C LEU A 36 -1.89 2.15 -6.59
N GLY A 37 -0.71 2.08 -7.23
CA GLY A 37 0.52 1.65 -6.57
C GLY A 37 0.60 0.13 -6.47
N CYS A 38 0.18 -0.59 -7.51
CA CYS A 38 0.06 -2.06 -7.49
C CYS A 38 1.41 -2.78 -7.36
N GLY A 39 2.51 -2.12 -7.68
CA GLY A 39 3.84 -2.72 -7.64
C GLY A 39 3.96 -3.99 -8.50
N ASP A 40 4.83 -4.89 -8.08
CA ASP A 40 4.96 -6.27 -8.57
C ASP A 40 4.37 -7.31 -7.61
N GLY A 41 3.56 -6.83 -6.63
CA GLY A 41 3.05 -7.62 -5.52
C GLY A 41 2.05 -8.72 -5.88
N ASP A 42 1.62 -9.46 -4.86
CA ASP A 42 0.74 -10.62 -5.01
C ASP A 42 -0.74 -10.28 -4.86
N PHE A 43 -1.07 -9.07 -4.38
CA PHE A 43 -2.45 -8.71 -4.05
C PHE A 43 -3.34 -8.63 -5.29
N LEU A 44 -2.98 -7.78 -6.25
CA LEU A 44 -3.77 -7.59 -7.46
C LEU A 44 -3.90 -8.85 -8.32
N PRO A 45 -2.84 -9.65 -8.57
CA PRO A 45 -2.96 -10.94 -9.24
C PRO A 45 -3.91 -11.92 -8.56
N ALA A 46 -3.85 -12.00 -7.23
CA ALA A 46 -4.73 -12.88 -6.48
C ALA A 46 -6.20 -12.41 -6.55
N LEU A 47 -6.43 -11.10 -6.46
CA LEU A 47 -7.76 -10.52 -6.58
C LEU A 47 -8.35 -10.77 -7.99
N HIS A 48 -7.54 -10.52 -9.04
CA HIS A 48 -7.91 -10.78 -10.43
C HIS A 48 -8.27 -12.25 -10.70
N ALA A 49 -7.48 -13.19 -10.15
CA ALA A 49 -7.67 -14.61 -10.39
C ALA A 49 -8.86 -15.23 -9.63
N ALA A 50 -9.27 -14.63 -8.50
CA ALA A 50 -10.20 -15.27 -7.57
C ALA A 50 -11.53 -14.50 -7.37
N THR A 51 -11.74 -13.41 -8.08
CA THR A 51 -12.96 -12.60 -7.97
C THR A 51 -13.56 -12.30 -9.33
N SER A 52 -14.80 -11.79 -9.35
CA SER A 52 -15.48 -11.29 -10.55
C SER A 52 -15.13 -9.83 -10.90
N LEU A 53 -14.22 -9.21 -10.15
CA LEU A 53 -13.77 -7.86 -10.42
C LEU A 53 -12.97 -7.80 -11.73
N GLU A 54 -13.29 -6.82 -12.57
CA GLU A 54 -12.45 -6.42 -13.69
C GLU A 54 -11.28 -5.56 -13.15
N CYS A 55 -10.16 -6.23 -12.88
CA CYS A 55 -9.02 -5.61 -12.20
C CYS A 55 -8.09 -4.87 -13.15
N TRP A 56 -7.61 -3.71 -12.69
CA TRP A 56 -6.63 -2.85 -13.36
C TRP A 56 -5.54 -2.48 -12.37
N GLY A 57 -4.28 -2.43 -12.82
CA GLY A 57 -3.15 -1.97 -12.03
C GLY A 57 -2.60 -0.65 -12.56
N ALA A 58 -2.12 0.21 -11.67
CA ALA A 58 -1.36 1.39 -12.05
C ALA A 58 -0.21 1.62 -11.08
N ASP A 59 1.00 1.87 -11.61
CA ASP A 59 2.21 2.10 -10.81
C ASP A 59 3.17 2.99 -11.60
N PRO A 60 3.94 3.89 -10.96
CA PRO A 60 4.96 4.67 -11.66
C PRO A 60 6.18 3.82 -12.05
N HIS A 61 6.48 2.70 -11.37
CA HIS A 61 7.70 1.95 -11.55
C HIS A 61 7.63 0.98 -12.75
N PRO A 62 8.34 1.22 -13.88
CA PRO A 62 8.22 0.41 -15.07
C PRO A 62 8.70 -1.03 -14.88
N GLY A 63 9.70 -1.26 -14.00
CA GLY A 63 10.22 -2.60 -13.70
C GLY A 63 9.20 -3.46 -12.97
N TYR A 64 8.41 -2.90 -12.04
CA TYR A 64 7.32 -3.61 -11.37
C TYR A 64 6.23 -4.02 -12.36
N LEU A 65 5.82 -3.08 -13.21
CA LEU A 65 4.83 -3.38 -14.24
C LEU A 65 5.30 -4.41 -15.25
N ALA A 66 6.59 -4.40 -15.62
CA ALA A 66 7.16 -5.42 -16.49
C ALA A 66 7.12 -6.81 -15.84
N ALA A 67 7.49 -6.91 -14.56
CA ALA A 67 7.42 -8.16 -13.81
C ALA A 67 5.96 -8.65 -13.66
N LEU A 68 5.04 -7.73 -13.41
CA LEU A 68 3.61 -8.05 -13.27
C LEU A 68 3.00 -8.54 -14.60
N ARG A 69 3.33 -7.89 -15.73
CA ARG A 69 2.90 -8.35 -17.08
C ARG A 69 3.41 -9.75 -17.43
N LEU A 70 4.63 -10.09 -16.99
CA LEU A 70 5.16 -11.44 -17.21
C LEU A 70 4.41 -12.50 -16.42
N ARG A 71 3.98 -12.19 -15.20
CA ARG A 71 3.24 -13.12 -14.32
C ARG A 71 1.76 -13.23 -14.68
N CYS A 72 1.16 -12.11 -15.09
CA CYS A 72 -0.26 -11.99 -15.36
C CYS A 72 -0.48 -11.20 -16.66
N PRO A 73 -0.29 -11.86 -17.83
CA PRO A 73 -0.39 -11.19 -19.14
C PRO A 73 -1.77 -10.57 -19.43
N ASP A 74 -2.82 -11.16 -18.88
CA ASP A 74 -4.20 -10.74 -19.10
C ASP A 74 -4.64 -9.59 -18.16
N LEU A 75 -3.80 -9.22 -17.18
CA LEU A 75 -4.07 -8.14 -16.25
C LEU A 75 -3.65 -6.80 -16.86
N PRO A 76 -4.59 -5.88 -17.16
CA PRO A 76 -4.24 -4.56 -17.69
C PRO A 76 -3.51 -3.73 -16.64
N VAL A 77 -2.32 -3.24 -17.00
CA VAL A 77 -1.50 -2.38 -16.14
C VAL A 77 -1.03 -1.15 -16.86
N HIS A 78 -1.10 0.00 -16.19
CA HIS A 78 -0.74 1.32 -16.71
C HIS A 78 0.44 1.91 -15.95
N GLN A 79 1.38 2.50 -16.69
CA GLN A 79 2.46 3.26 -16.08
C GLN A 79 2.00 4.70 -15.83
N LEU A 80 2.08 5.13 -14.57
CA LEU A 80 1.84 6.50 -14.17
C LEU A 80 3.10 7.34 -14.42
N GLN A 81 2.91 8.59 -14.80
CA GLN A 81 4.02 9.57 -14.88
C GLN A 81 4.31 10.12 -13.48
N VAL A 82 3.25 10.52 -12.77
CA VAL A 82 3.29 10.99 -11.38
C VAL A 82 2.01 10.58 -10.67
N PHE A 83 2.07 10.45 -9.34
CA PHE A 83 0.85 10.35 -8.54
C PHE A 83 0.17 11.73 -8.48
N GLY A 84 -1.11 11.78 -8.86
CA GLY A 84 -1.90 13.01 -8.85
C GLY A 84 -2.42 13.42 -10.22
N GLU A 85 -2.19 12.58 -11.25
CA GLU A 85 -2.86 12.68 -12.53
C GLU A 85 -3.08 11.29 -13.10
N LEU A 86 -4.32 10.83 -13.08
CA LEU A 86 -4.67 9.50 -13.53
C LEU A 86 -5.21 9.55 -14.96
N CYS A 87 -4.63 8.72 -15.84
CA CYS A 87 -5.00 8.64 -17.26
C CYS A 87 -6.34 7.94 -17.52
N PHE A 88 -7.23 7.92 -16.53
CA PHE A 88 -8.54 7.29 -16.62
C PHE A 88 -9.66 8.33 -16.68
N GLY A 89 -10.77 7.98 -17.31
CA GLY A 89 -11.96 8.84 -17.38
C GLY A 89 -12.66 9.01 -16.03
N GLU A 90 -13.58 9.98 -15.96
CA GLU A 90 -14.46 10.15 -14.80
C GLU A 90 -15.33 8.90 -14.58
N ALA A 91 -15.54 8.54 -13.32
CA ALA A 91 -16.37 7.41 -12.91
C ALA A 91 -16.03 6.08 -13.63
N ALA A 92 -14.74 5.88 -13.96
CA ALA A 92 -14.27 4.71 -14.69
C ALA A 92 -14.23 3.44 -13.82
N PHE A 93 -14.22 3.58 -12.49
CA PHE A 93 -14.06 2.47 -11.54
C PHE A 93 -15.14 2.47 -10.46
N ASP A 94 -15.51 1.27 -10.01
CA ASP A 94 -16.42 1.05 -8.89
C ASP A 94 -15.69 0.96 -7.56
N SER A 95 -14.41 0.61 -7.61
CA SER A 95 -13.51 0.58 -6.44
C SER A 95 -12.07 0.90 -6.80
N VAL A 96 -11.35 1.49 -5.82
CA VAL A 96 -9.91 1.77 -5.89
C VAL A 96 -9.25 1.27 -4.61
N SER A 97 -8.11 0.57 -4.73
CA SER A 97 -7.22 0.29 -3.61
C SER A 97 -5.96 1.15 -3.68
N LEU A 98 -5.49 1.57 -2.50
CA LEU A 98 -4.30 2.39 -2.28
C LEU A 98 -3.57 1.85 -1.04
N LEU A 99 -2.73 0.83 -1.24
CA LEU A 99 -2.17 0.04 -0.14
C LEU A 99 -0.72 0.46 0.16
N ASP A 100 -0.55 1.27 1.21
CA ASP A 100 0.73 1.87 1.64
C ASP A 100 1.38 2.69 0.52
N VAL A 101 0.62 3.62 -0.03
CA VAL A 101 1.04 4.52 -1.13
C VAL A 101 0.90 5.99 -0.74
N LEU A 102 -0.20 6.37 -0.07
CA LEU A 102 -0.53 7.77 0.21
C LEU A 102 0.58 8.49 0.98
N GLU A 103 1.24 7.80 1.90
CA GLU A 103 2.36 8.31 2.69
C GLU A 103 3.60 8.70 1.87
N HIS A 104 3.70 8.19 0.66
CA HIS A 104 4.81 8.47 -0.26
C HIS A 104 4.50 9.60 -1.24
N VAL A 105 3.23 10.00 -1.37
CA VAL A 105 2.81 10.99 -2.36
C VAL A 105 3.04 12.41 -1.84
N PRO A 106 3.72 13.30 -2.59
CA PRO A 106 3.97 14.68 -2.15
C PRO A 106 2.70 15.50 -1.99
N ASP A 107 1.73 15.36 -2.89
CA ASP A 107 0.45 16.07 -2.88
C ASP A 107 -0.71 15.07 -2.72
N GLU A 108 -1.02 14.77 -1.47
CA GLU A 108 -2.05 13.82 -1.08
C GLU A 108 -3.45 14.29 -1.51
N GLY A 109 -3.69 15.59 -1.43
CA GLY A 109 -4.97 16.18 -1.81
C GLY A 109 -5.25 16.05 -3.30
N ARG A 110 -4.25 16.32 -4.14
CA ARG A 110 -4.36 16.14 -5.59
C ARG A 110 -4.64 14.68 -5.95
N LEU A 111 -3.94 13.74 -5.33
CA LEU A 111 -4.18 12.31 -5.57
C LEU A 111 -5.58 11.89 -5.15
N LEU A 112 -6.05 12.31 -3.97
CA LEU A 112 -7.41 12.00 -3.50
C LEU A 112 -8.48 12.63 -4.40
N GLY A 113 -8.26 13.84 -4.91
CA GLY A 113 -9.13 14.47 -5.89
C GLY A 113 -9.23 13.67 -7.20
N GLU A 114 -8.11 13.16 -7.70
CA GLU A 114 -8.10 12.29 -8.88
C GLU A 114 -8.75 10.94 -8.61
N ILE A 115 -8.53 10.32 -7.45
CA ILE A 115 -9.23 9.10 -7.05
C ILE A 115 -10.74 9.35 -6.97
N HIS A 116 -11.15 10.49 -6.40
CA HIS A 116 -12.56 10.88 -6.37
C HIS A 116 -13.13 11.02 -7.79
N ARG A 117 -12.40 11.63 -8.71
CA ARG A 117 -12.81 11.80 -10.10
C ARG A 117 -13.01 10.46 -10.82
N VAL A 118 -12.07 9.53 -10.69
CA VAL A 118 -12.11 8.24 -11.40
C VAL A 118 -13.05 7.21 -10.78
N LEU A 119 -13.39 7.34 -9.48
CA LEU A 119 -14.41 6.51 -8.85
C LEU A 119 -15.82 6.93 -9.29
N GLY A 120 -16.71 5.97 -9.48
CA GLY A 120 -18.14 6.23 -9.67
C GLY A 120 -18.83 6.74 -8.40
N PRO A 121 -20.03 7.37 -8.50
CA PRO A 121 -20.82 7.76 -7.34
C PRO A 121 -21.07 6.58 -6.40
N GLY A 122 -20.79 6.74 -5.10
CA GLY A 122 -20.86 5.64 -4.12
C GLY A 122 -19.76 4.59 -4.24
N GLY A 123 -18.77 4.81 -5.11
CA GLY A 123 -17.60 3.93 -5.27
C GLY A 123 -16.79 3.78 -3.99
N LEU A 124 -16.06 2.69 -3.89
CA LEU A 124 -15.30 2.33 -2.69
C LEU A 124 -13.82 2.65 -2.84
N LEU A 125 -13.28 3.43 -1.92
CA LEU A 125 -11.84 3.57 -1.70
C LEU A 125 -11.41 2.67 -0.54
N VAL A 126 -10.42 1.80 -0.77
CA VAL A 126 -9.77 1.00 0.25
C VAL A 126 -8.33 1.47 0.37
N LEU A 127 -7.95 2.01 1.50
CA LEU A 127 -6.59 2.50 1.70
C LEU A 127 -5.96 1.98 2.99
N THR A 128 -4.64 1.84 2.96
CA THR A 128 -3.83 1.54 4.14
C THR A 128 -2.67 2.53 4.24
N VAL A 129 -2.36 2.95 5.46
CA VAL A 129 -1.26 3.87 5.75
C VAL A 129 -0.62 3.55 7.09
N PRO A 130 0.65 3.91 7.31
CA PRO A 130 1.26 3.84 8.62
C PRO A 130 0.61 4.86 9.57
N ARG A 131 0.28 4.39 10.78
CA ARG A 131 -0.28 5.24 11.82
C ARG A 131 0.83 5.84 12.69
N ARG A 132 0.69 7.10 13.06
CA ARG A 132 1.53 7.75 14.06
C ARG A 132 1.21 7.20 15.45
N HIS A 133 2.16 6.52 16.06
CA HIS A 133 2.10 5.96 17.41
C HIS A 133 3.43 6.17 18.14
N PHE A 134 3.50 5.78 19.41
CA PHE A 134 4.69 6.04 20.25
C PHE A 134 6.00 5.51 19.64
N PHE A 135 5.96 4.38 18.91
CA PHE A 135 7.13 3.77 18.27
C PHE A 135 7.36 4.21 16.82
N SER A 136 6.60 5.17 16.28
CA SER A 136 6.77 5.64 14.89
C SER A 136 8.15 6.23 14.60
N PHE A 137 8.89 6.67 15.64
CA PHE A 137 10.27 7.11 15.49
C PHE A 137 11.25 6.00 15.07
N LEU A 138 10.87 4.73 15.22
CA LEU A 138 11.63 3.55 14.78
C LEU A 138 11.26 3.11 13.37
N ASP A 139 10.48 3.91 12.62
CA ASP A 139 10.08 3.58 11.26
C ASP A 139 11.31 3.33 10.38
N PRO A 140 11.48 2.11 9.84
CA PRO A 140 12.61 1.78 8.98
C PRO A 140 12.64 2.62 7.71
N ASP A 141 11.47 3.02 7.20
CA ASP A 141 11.35 3.81 5.98
C ASP A 141 11.85 5.25 6.18
N ASN A 142 11.87 5.74 7.42
CA ASN A 142 12.52 6.99 7.81
C ASN A 142 14.03 6.85 8.09
N ALA A 143 14.56 5.64 8.18
CA ALA A 143 15.97 5.43 8.51
C ALA A 143 16.92 6.02 7.45
N LYS A 144 16.54 6.01 6.18
CA LYS A 144 17.28 6.61 5.07
C LYS A 144 17.44 8.12 5.20
N PHE A 145 16.44 8.81 5.76
CA PHE A 145 16.48 10.27 6.00
C PHE A 145 17.21 10.62 7.28
N ARG A 146 16.97 9.87 8.36
CA ARG A 146 17.58 10.14 9.68
C ARG A 146 19.01 9.69 9.81
N PHE A 147 19.36 8.55 9.21
CA PHE A 147 20.68 7.91 9.32
C PHE A 147 21.19 7.45 7.94
N PRO A 148 21.35 8.33 6.95
CA PRO A 148 21.62 7.95 5.56
C PRO A 148 22.90 7.10 5.40
N ARG A 149 23.97 7.40 6.15
CA ARG A 149 25.22 6.64 6.10
C ARG A 149 25.06 5.23 6.65
N LEU A 150 24.36 5.08 7.78
CA LEU A 150 24.12 3.78 8.41
C LEU A 150 23.16 2.95 7.55
N HIS A 151 22.08 3.57 7.05
CA HIS A 151 21.14 2.94 6.14
C HIS A 151 21.86 2.39 4.90
N ARG A 152 22.70 3.23 4.23
CA ARG A 152 23.49 2.81 3.10
C ARG A 152 24.41 1.64 3.42
N LEU A 153 25.14 1.72 4.54
CA LEU A 153 26.06 0.66 4.97
C LEU A 153 25.36 -0.68 5.17
N VAL A 154 24.27 -0.68 5.93
CA VAL A 154 23.51 -1.91 6.26
C VAL A 154 22.84 -2.46 4.99
N TYR A 155 22.21 -1.60 4.20
CA TYR A 155 21.50 -2.03 3.01
C TYR A 155 22.44 -2.57 1.93
N THR A 156 23.57 -1.90 1.69
CA THR A 156 24.58 -2.37 0.71
C THR A 156 25.26 -3.67 1.15
N ALA A 157 25.51 -3.82 2.45
CA ALA A 157 26.05 -5.06 2.98
C ALA A 157 25.09 -6.25 2.82
N ARG A 158 23.78 -6.00 2.86
CA ARG A 158 22.73 -7.04 2.78
C ARG A 158 22.29 -7.36 1.36
N PHE A 159 22.11 -6.35 0.51
CA PHE A 159 21.48 -6.46 -0.81
C PHE A 159 22.42 -6.12 -1.97
N GLY A 160 23.58 -5.57 -1.68
CA GLY A 160 24.55 -5.14 -2.67
C GLY A 160 24.43 -3.66 -3.05
N GLN A 161 25.54 -3.12 -3.56
CA GLN A 161 25.64 -1.71 -3.92
C GLN A 161 24.77 -1.34 -5.13
N GLN A 162 24.62 -2.26 -6.09
CA GLN A 162 23.81 -2.04 -7.28
C GLN A 162 22.34 -1.88 -6.90
N VAL A 163 21.80 -2.77 -6.06
CA VAL A 163 20.40 -2.70 -5.59
C VAL A 163 20.16 -1.42 -4.79
N TYR A 164 21.15 -0.98 -4.00
CA TYR A 164 21.03 0.30 -3.30
C TYR A 164 20.97 1.48 -4.27
N ALA A 165 21.83 1.50 -5.28
CA ALA A 165 21.87 2.57 -6.28
C ALA A 165 20.55 2.63 -7.06
N GLU A 166 20.03 1.50 -7.49
CA GLU A 166 18.75 1.41 -8.21
C GLU A 166 17.55 1.88 -7.38
N ARG A 167 17.57 1.62 -6.05
CA ARG A 167 16.46 1.95 -5.16
C ARG A 167 16.51 3.34 -4.55
N PHE A 168 17.69 3.87 -4.25
CA PHE A 168 17.81 5.05 -3.40
C PHE A 168 18.76 6.13 -3.93
N ALA A 169 19.59 5.83 -4.92
CA ALA A 169 20.60 6.78 -5.40
C ALA A 169 20.37 7.27 -6.82
N ASP A 170 19.63 6.55 -7.64
CA ASP A 170 19.28 6.96 -8.98
C ASP A 170 18.01 7.83 -8.97
N ILE A 171 18.19 9.11 -8.67
CA ILE A 171 17.15 10.13 -8.72
C ILE A 171 16.93 10.71 -10.12
N SER A 172 17.70 10.26 -11.13
CA SER A 172 17.59 10.77 -12.50
C SER A 172 16.25 10.41 -13.17
N ASN A 173 15.52 9.50 -12.54
CA ASN A 173 14.21 9.06 -12.97
C ASN A 173 13.31 9.05 -11.73
N ASP A 174 12.48 10.07 -11.55
CA ASP A 174 11.54 10.23 -10.42
C ASP A 174 10.61 9.01 -10.18
N LEU A 175 10.70 8.03 -11.07
CA LEU A 175 9.87 6.84 -11.12
C LEU A 175 10.61 5.55 -10.72
N ARG A 176 11.92 5.61 -10.42
CA ARG A 176 12.69 4.42 -10.05
C ARG A 176 12.81 4.27 -8.54
N GLY A 177 12.37 3.14 -8.05
CA GLY A 177 12.64 2.63 -6.73
C GLY A 177 11.73 3.15 -5.65
N ASP A 178 12.11 4.14 -4.94
CA ASP A 178 11.40 4.61 -3.77
C ASP A 178 10.42 5.74 -4.14
N MET A 179 9.12 5.51 -3.98
CA MET A 179 8.07 6.50 -4.20
C MET A 179 8.15 7.71 -3.27
N SER A 180 9.02 7.68 -2.28
CA SER A 180 9.33 8.83 -1.42
C SER A 180 10.37 9.78 -2.02
N VAL A 181 10.80 9.58 -3.27
CA VAL A 181 11.58 10.58 -4.01
C VAL A 181 10.73 11.83 -4.16
N GLY A 182 11.18 12.94 -3.53
CA GLY A 182 10.44 14.19 -3.44
C GLY A 182 9.74 14.48 -2.12
N LYS A 183 9.71 13.52 -1.17
CA LYS A 183 9.36 13.77 0.24
C LYS A 183 10.60 13.67 1.13
N ASP A 184 10.74 14.59 2.08
CA ASP A 184 11.83 14.61 3.06
C ASP A 184 11.62 13.60 4.19
N GLU A 185 10.40 13.07 4.33
CA GLU A 185 10.05 12.06 5.32
C GLU A 185 8.84 11.21 4.90
N HIS A 186 8.77 10.00 5.45
CA HIS A 186 7.64 9.09 5.34
C HIS A 186 6.51 9.55 6.27
N THR A 187 5.34 9.88 5.72
CA THR A 187 4.23 10.43 6.50
C THR A 187 3.58 9.35 7.38
N ASN A 188 3.49 9.60 8.67
CA ASN A 188 2.72 8.77 9.60
C ASN A 188 1.49 9.55 10.05
N TYR A 189 0.30 9.03 9.79
CA TYR A 189 -0.97 9.72 10.01
C TYR A 189 -1.51 9.54 11.42
N ARG A 190 -2.11 10.59 11.98
CA ARG A 190 -3.03 10.44 13.11
C ARG A 190 -4.43 10.14 12.56
N ARG A 191 -5.19 9.32 13.30
CA ARG A 191 -6.54 8.94 12.86
C ARG A 191 -7.43 10.15 12.55
N PRO A 192 -7.53 11.20 13.39
CA PRO A 192 -8.36 12.36 13.06
C PRO A 192 -7.88 13.10 11.80
N GLU A 193 -6.56 13.20 11.58
CA GLU A 193 -5.97 13.88 10.43
C GLU A 193 -6.34 13.16 9.12
N LEU A 194 -6.20 11.83 9.06
CA LEU A 194 -6.57 11.05 7.88
C LEU A 194 -8.07 11.11 7.61
N ILE A 195 -8.90 11.00 8.64
CA ILE A 195 -10.37 11.07 8.49
C ILE A 195 -10.79 12.45 7.97
N ALA A 196 -10.19 13.54 8.47
CA ALA A 196 -10.46 14.89 7.98
C ALA A 196 -10.02 15.02 6.51
N LEU A 197 -8.79 14.58 6.18
CA LEU A 197 -8.27 14.60 4.81
C LEU A 197 -9.18 13.87 3.84
N LEU A 198 -9.69 12.70 4.20
CA LEU A 198 -10.63 11.94 3.35
C LEU A 198 -11.95 12.69 3.15
N ARG A 199 -12.52 13.25 4.22
CA ARG A 199 -13.78 14.01 4.15
C ARG A 199 -13.65 15.27 3.33
N ASP A 200 -12.56 15.99 3.47
CA ASP A 200 -12.27 17.21 2.71
C ASP A 200 -12.17 16.95 1.19
N HIS A 201 -11.92 15.67 0.80
CA HIS A 201 -11.84 15.24 -0.60
C HIS A 201 -13.04 14.36 -1.04
N GLY A 202 -14.18 14.44 -0.34
CA GLY A 202 -15.40 13.78 -0.75
C GLY A 202 -15.46 12.27 -0.48
N PHE A 203 -14.78 11.81 0.58
CA PHE A 203 -14.84 10.41 1.02
C PHE A 203 -15.40 10.30 2.43
N GLU A 204 -16.42 9.50 2.64
CA GLU A 204 -16.93 9.18 3.97
C GLU A 204 -16.42 7.81 4.43
N PRO A 205 -15.59 7.75 5.49
CA PRO A 205 -15.09 6.51 6.04
C PRO A 205 -16.19 5.64 6.65
N GLU A 206 -16.36 4.41 6.14
CA GLU A 206 -17.34 3.44 6.65
C GLU A 206 -16.67 2.47 7.66
N THR A 207 -15.43 2.08 7.39
CA THR A 207 -14.68 1.16 8.23
C THR A 207 -13.29 1.73 8.50
N VAL A 208 -12.91 1.75 9.77
CA VAL A 208 -11.55 2.10 10.20
C VAL A 208 -11.02 0.99 11.09
N ALA A 209 -10.02 0.29 10.61
CA ALA A 209 -9.34 -0.81 11.29
C ALA A 209 -7.84 -0.51 11.43
N GLY A 210 -7.08 -1.47 11.91
CA GLY A 210 -5.63 -1.35 12.01
C GLY A 210 -4.98 -2.68 12.30
N ALA A 211 -3.66 -2.70 12.28
CA ALA A 211 -2.88 -3.87 12.64
C ALA A 211 -1.52 -3.48 13.20
N ASN A 212 -0.95 -4.40 13.96
CA ASN A 212 0.41 -4.35 14.49
C ASN A 212 0.66 -3.22 15.51
N LEU A 213 1.64 -3.45 16.38
CA LEU A 213 2.23 -2.46 17.28
C LEU A 213 3.74 -2.66 17.38
N PHE A 214 4.18 -3.91 17.55
CA PHE A 214 5.58 -4.29 17.75
C PHE A 214 6.23 -4.83 16.47
N TRP A 215 5.53 -4.86 15.33
CA TRP A 215 6.00 -5.44 14.08
C TRP A 215 7.38 -4.90 13.64
N ARG A 216 7.67 -3.62 13.90
CA ARG A 216 8.96 -3.00 13.58
C ARG A 216 10.12 -3.62 14.34
N TRP A 217 9.90 -4.09 15.56
CA TRP A 217 10.88 -4.83 16.34
C TRP A 217 11.23 -6.19 15.74
N PHE A 218 10.30 -6.80 15.05
CA PHE A 218 10.47 -8.09 14.39
C PHE A 218 10.88 -7.96 12.92
N GLN A 219 10.45 -6.90 12.24
CA GLN A 219 10.68 -6.71 10.81
C GLN A 219 12.17 -6.51 10.49
N VAL A 220 12.86 -5.64 11.20
CA VAL A 220 14.29 -5.39 10.96
C VAL A 220 15.14 -6.67 11.16
N PRO A 221 15.02 -7.41 12.28
CA PRO A 221 15.65 -8.71 12.42
C PRO A 221 15.21 -9.71 11.33
N ALA A 222 13.94 -9.73 10.92
CA ALA A 222 13.45 -10.64 9.88
C ALA A 222 14.09 -10.35 8.51
N LEU A 223 14.31 -9.08 8.17
CA LEU A 223 15.02 -8.68 6.95
C LEU A 223 16.47 -9.16 6.94
N LEU A 224 17.12 -9.19 8.10
CA LEU A 224 18.51 -9.62 8.24
C LEU A 224 18.66 -11.13 8.43
N ALA A 225 17.63 -11.82 8.89
CA ALA A 225 17.61 -13.24 9.14
C ALA A 225 17.34 -14.06 7.85
N GLY A 226 17.73 -15.33 7.90
CA GLY A 226 17.40 -16.30 6.87
C GLY A 226 16.69 -17.54 7.45
N GLY A 227 16.10 -18.36 6.56
CA GLY A 227 15.56 -19.66 6.89
C GLY A 227 14.54 -19.69 8.04
N ARG A 228 14.75 -20.56 9.02
CA ARG A 228 13.82 -20.81 10.14
C ARG A 228 13.64 -19.61 11.07
N LEU A 229 14.70 -18.80 11.27
CA LEU A 229 14.62 -17.62 12.13
C LEU A 229 13.72 -16.56 11.49
N ARG A 230 13.85 -16.34 10.19
CA ARG A 230 12.96 -15.44 9.45
C ARG A 230 11.50 -15.88 9.57
N ALA A 231 11.20 -17.16 9.32
CA ALA A 231 9.84 -17.70 9.45
C ALA A 231 9.26 -17.52 10.86
N LEU A 232 10.09 -17.68 11.91
CA LEU A 232 9.68 -17.45 13.29
C LEU A 232 9.35 -15.95 13.54
N LEU A 233 10.17 -15.04 13.06
CA LEU A 233 9.94 -13.60 13.20
C LEU A 233 8.70 -13.14 12.42
N GLU A 234 8.47 -13.67 11.22
CA GLU A 234 7.24 -13.41 10.44
C GLU A 234 5.99 -13.93 11.17
N ARG A 235 6.09 -15.05 11.87
CA ARG A 235 5.00 -15.54 12.73
C ARG A 235 4.71 -14.59 13.89
N PHE A 236 5.72 -13.98 14.50
CA PHE A 236 5.51 -12.97 15.53
C PHE A 236 4.90 -11.68 14.95
N ILE A 237 5.29 -11.25 13.76
CA ILE A 237 4.65 -10.12 13.06
C ILE A 237 3.17 -10.41 12.80
N TYR A 238 2.85 -11.63 12.39
CA TYR A 238 1.46 -12.05 12.18
C TYR A 238 0.65 -11.99 13.48
N LEU A 239 1.16 -12.57 14.57
CA LEU A 239 0.50 -12.56 15.87
C LEU A 239 0.33 -11.13 16.43
N ASP A 240 1.34 -10.29 16.26
CA ASP A 240 1.26 -8.87 16.60
C ASP A 240 0.14 -8.17 15.81
N GLY A 241 -0.01 -8.48 14.52
CA GLY A 241 -1.10 -7.98 13.69
C GLY A 241 -2.49 -8.46 14.07
N GLU A 242 -2.61 -9.63 14.68
CA GLU A 242 -3.87 -10.17 15.21
C GLU A 242 -4.28 -9.51 16.53
N ILE A 243 -3.30 -9.21 17.40
CA ILE A 243 -3.55 -8.76 18.77
C ILE A 243 -3.64 -7.23 18.85
N PHE A 244 -2.81 -6.52 18.09
CA PHE A 244 -2.68 -5.06 18.18
C PHE A 244 -3.08 -4.35 16.89
N THR A 245 -3.73 -3.19 17.03
CA THR A 245 -4.32 -2.44 15.91
C THR A 245 -3.83 -1.00 15.82
N SER A 246 -2.63 -0.70 16.30
CA SER A 246 -2.19 0.69 16.50
C SER A 246 -1.05 1.17 15.61
N ALA A 247 -0.31 0.29 14.91
CA ALA A 247 0.81 0.72 14.08
C ALA A 247 0.43 1.07 12.64
N ASN A 248 -0.55 0.38 12.08
CA ASN A 248 -1.08 0.66 10.74
C ASN A 248 -2.56 1.01 10.84
N MET A 249 -3.04 1.81 9.92
CA MET A 249 -4.43 2.21 9.81
C MET A 249 -4.98 1.79 8.45
N PHE A 250 -6.11 1.12 8.47
CA PHE A 250 -6.81 0.61 7.30
C PHE A 250 -8.18 1.26 7.23
N VAL A 251 -8.52 1.81 6.09
CA VAL A 251 -9.78 2.54 5.91
C VAL A 251 -10.48 2.05 4.65
N ALA A 252 -11.78 1.79 4.77
CA ALA A 252 -12.68 1.70 3.64
C ALA A 252 -13.62 2.91 3.68
N ALA A 253 -13.67 3.68 2.60
CA ALA A 253 -14.43 4.93 2.51
C ALA A 253 -15.26 4.99 1.23
N ARG A 254 -16.44 5.59 1.29
CA ARG A 254 -17.32 5.82 0.14
C ARG A 254 -17.10 7.18 -0.47
N ARG A 255 -17.04 7.21 -1.81
CA ARG A 255 -17.19 8.46 -2.54
C ARG A 255 -18.59 9.04 -2.28
N VAL A 256 -18.64 10.25 -1.74
CA VAL A 256 -19.86 11.05 -1.60
C VAL A 256 -19.94 12.11 -2.70
N PRO A 257 -21.13 12.61 -2.99
CA PRO A 257 -21.31 13.65 -4.02
C PRO A 257 -20.47 14.88 -3.83
#